data_81e15860a592bc3d119841b91e161c3b
#
_entry.id   81e15860a592bc3d119841b91e161c3b
#
_cell.length_a   1.000
_cell.length_b   1.000
_cell.length_c   1.000
_cell.angle_alpha   90.00
_cell.angle_beta   90.00
_cell.angle_gamma   90.00
#
_symmetry.space_group_name_H-M   'P 1'
#
loop_
_entity.id
_entity.type
_entity.pdbx_description
1 polymer ?
#
loop_
_entity_poly.entity_id
_entity_poly.type
_entity_poly.pdbx_seq_one_letter_code
_entity_poly.pdbx_strand_id
1 'polypeptide(L)'
;MKKLLLMALFTSSLLGCASEQYFVGHGSEALVYKEHHSFEFAMKNRSETAKQLKGLIQDIESMDKEAIYVVDYKSTRSKAMLQEIFKQYPSHVIAPQRVVYRSSQLLPNDLNIQVTLTRLNTQECTPAQINVQLRQPDCFAESMRLKQVAYKSRLVGEQ
;
A
#
# COMPACT_ATOMS: atom_id res chain seq x y z
N MET A 1 -47.67 12.72 -33.21
CA MET A 1 -46.96 13.86 -32.63
C MET A 1 -46.59 13.65 -31.16
N LYS A 2 -47.49 13.24 -30.25
CA LYS A 2 -47.16 13.00 -28.82
C LYS A 2 -46.06 11.95 -28.57
N LYS A 3 -46.01 10.86 -29.38
CA LYS A 3 -44.97 9.81 -29.21
C LYS A 3 -43.58 10.26 -29.66
N LEU A 4 -43.48 11.15 -30.63
CA LEU A 4 -42.20 11.74 -31.08
C LEU A 4 -41.63 12.71 -30.03
N LEU A 5 -42.49 13.46 -29.36
CA LEU A 5 -42.09 14.39 -28.29
C LEU A 5 -41.59 13.67 -27.05
N LEU A 6 -42.17 12.51 -26.70
CA LEU A 6 -41.72 11.66 -25.59
C LEU A 6 -40.35 11.01 -25.91
N MET A 7 -40.11 10.64 -27.14
CA MET A 7 -38.83 10.04 -27.57
C MET A 7 -37.70 11.08 -27.57
N ALA A 8 -38.00 12.32 -27.95
CA ALA A 8 -37.03 13.42 -27.88
C ALA A 8 -36.65 13.84 -26.45
N LEU A 9 -37.62 13.74 -25.50
CA LEU A 9 -37.33 14.00 -24.08
C LEU A 9 -36.43 12.91 -23.45
N PHE A 10 -36.56 11.67 -23.91
CA PHE A 10 -35.76 10.56 -23.35
C PHE A 10 -34.30 10.57 -23.87
N THR A 11 -34.06 11.07 -25.08
CA THR A 11 -32.71 11.18 -25.62
C THR A 11 -31.91 12.34 -25.03
N SER A 12 -32.54 13.40 -24.54
CA SER A 12 -31.86 14.54 -23.91
C SER A 12 -31.38 14.25 -22.49
N SER A 13 -31.94 13.24 -21.78
CA SER A 13 -31.51 12.87 -20.45
C SER A 13 -30.26 11.96 -20.43
N LEU A 14 -29.80 11.47 -21.60
CA LEU A 14 -28.57 10.65 -21.72
C LEU A 14 -27.30 11.49 -21.99
N LEU A 15 -27.45 12.80 -22.19
CA LEU A 15 -26.32 13.73 -22.23
C LEU A 15 -25.93 14.19 -20.83
N GLY A 16 -25.93 13.26 -19.87
CA GLY A 16 -25.29 13.46 -18.56
C GLY A 16 -23.82 13.72 -18.79
N CYS A 17 -23.44 14.98 -18.61
CA CYS A 17 -22.06 15.42 -18.67
C CYS A 17 -21.20 14.59 -17.72
N ALA A 18 -20.51 13.58 -18.24
CA ALA A 18 -19.21 13.25 -17.71
C ALA A 18 -18.29 14.43 -18.05
N SER A 19 -18.38 15.51 -17.28
CA SER A 19 -17.29 16.46 -17.23
C SER A 19 -16.17 15.74 -16.49
N GLU A 20 -15.42 14.90 -17.19
CA GLU A 20 -14.05 14.64 -16.80
C GLU A 20 -13.36 15.99 -16.86
N GLN A 21 -13.42 16.72 -15.76
CA GLN A 21 -12.46 17.78 -15.53
C GLN A 21 -11.11 17.09 -15.51
N TYR A 22 -10.44 17.09 -16.64
CA TYR A 22 -9.02 16.87 -16.69
C TYR A 22 -8.42 17.79 -15.64
N PHE A 23 -7.86 17.19 -14.60
CA PHE A 23 -7.09 17.91 -13.60
C PHE A 23 -5.94 18.60 -14.33
N VAL A 24 -6.13 19.84 -14.71
CA VAL A 24 -5.08 20.69 -15.22
C VAL A 24 -4.25 21.07 -13.99
N GLY A 25 -3.36 20.18 -13.61
CA GLY A 25 -2.07 20.40 -13.04
C GLY A 25 -1.91 21.36 -11.86
N HIS A 26 -2.80 21.37 -10.84
CA HIS A 26 -2.50 22.00 -9.54
C HIS A 26 -2.92 21.11 -8.35
N GLY A 27 -3.03 19.81 -8.58
CA GLY A 27 -3.24 18.83 -7.53
C GLY A 27 -2.03 18.71 -6.62
N SER A 28 -2.23 18.19 -5.40
CA SER A 28 -1.14 17.85 -4.49
C SER A 28 -0.25 16.79 -5.14
N GLU A 29 1.01 17.13 -5.41
CA GLU A 29 1.98 16.16 -5.91
C GLU A 29 2.20 15.06 -4.87
N ALA A 30 2.09 13.81 -5.32
CA ALA A 30 2.33 12.64 -4.50
C ALA A 30 3.52 11.86 -5.06
N LEU A 31 4.54 11.65 -4.23
CA LEU A 31 5.66 10.80 -4.54
C LEU A 31 5.44 9.42 -3.90
N VAL A 32 5.30 8.39 -4.72
CA VAL A 32 5.31 6.99 -4.27
C VAL A 32 6.73 6.47 -4.36
N TYR A 33 7.26 5.90 -3.26
CA TYR A 33 8.60 5.35 -3.21
C TYR A 33 8.62 4.03 -2.42
N LYS A 34 9.65 3.23 -2.64
CA LYS A 34 9.86 1.95 -1.95
C LYS A 34 10.86 2.14 -0.81
N GLU A 35 10.49 1.68 0.38
CA GLU A 35 11.31 1.68 1.58
C GLU A 35 11.69 0.24 1.92
N HIS A 36 12.97 -0.02 2.17
CA HIS A 36 13.49 -1.36 2.45
C HIS A 36 13.95 -1.45 3.89
N HIS A 37 13.45 -2.47 4.59
CA HIS A 37 13.85 -2.80 5.95
C HIS A 37 14.40 -4.21 6.00
N SER A 38 15.35 -4.46 6.92
CA SER A 38 15.92 -5.77 7.15
C SER A 38 15.89 -6.09 8.65
N PHE A 39 15.36 -7.26 8.99
CA PHE A 39 15.20 -7.74 10.35
C PHE A 39 15.87 -9.10 10.50
N GLU A 40 16.81 -9.21 11.44
CA GLU A 40 17.54 -10.42 11.72
C GLU A 40 17.06 -11.10 13.00
N PHE A 41 16.93 -12.42 12.97
CA PHE A 41 16.49 -13.21 14.13
C PHE A 41 17.38 -14.42 14.35
N ALA A 42 17.79 -14.60 15.62
CA ALA A 42 18.43 -15.82 16.10
C ALA A 42 17.37 -16.73 16.73
N MET A 43 17.32 -17.99 16.33
CA MET A 43 16.30 -18.95 16.81
C MET A 43 16.71 -19.62 18.12
N LYS A 44 17.10 -18.84 19.14
CA LYS A 44 17.44 -19.36 20.47
C LYS A 44 16.22 -19.96 21.18
N ASN A 45 15.08 -19.27 21.10
CA ASN A 45 13.79 -19.72 21.63
C ASN A 45 12.73 -19.63 20.51
N ARG A 46 12.27 -20.80 20.02
CA ARG A 46 11.31 -20.87 18.91
C ARG A 46 9.99 -20.12 19.20
N SER A 47 9.47 -20.28 20.41
CA SER A 47 8.18 -19.67 20.79
C SER A 47 8.29 -18.15 20.84
N GLU A 48 9.35 -17.63 21.44
CA GLU A 48 9.58 -16.19 21.54
C GLU A 48 9.86 -15.57 20.18
N THR A 49 10.72 -16.22 19.36
CA THR A 49 10.98 -15.78 17.99
C THR A 49 9.71 -15.78 17.15
N ALA A 50 8.85 -16.80 17.27
CA ALA A 50 7.58 -16.84 16.55
C ALA A 50 6.64 -15.71 16.98
N LYS A 51 6.59 -15.36 18.26
CA LYS A 51 5.80 -14.23 18.77
C LYS A 51 6.29 -12.89 18.21
N GLN A 52 7.62 -12.68 18.24
CA GLN A 52 8.23 -11.47 17.68
C GLN A 52 7.95 -11.32 16.17
N LEU A 53 8.07 -12.43 15.42
CA LEU A 53 7.77 -12.46 13.98
C LEU A 53 6.30 -12.13 13.68
N LYS A 54 5.37 -12.68 14.46
CA LYS A 54 3.94 -12.36 14.31
C LYS A 54 3.66 -10.89 14.58
N GLY A 55 4.24 -10.34 15.66
CA GLY A 55 4.13 -8.91 15.95
C GLY A 55 4.66 -8.05 14.82
N LEU A 56 5.88 -8.35 14.34
CA LEU A 56 6.47 -7.64 13.20
C LEU A 56 5.58 -7.67 11.95
N ILE A 57 5.05 -8.84 11.59
CA ILE A 57 4.17 -8.98 10.41
C ILE A 57 2.88 -8.17 10.62
N GLN A 58 2.28 -8.18 11.81
CA GLN A 58 1.08 -7.40 12.11
C GLN A 58 1.33 -5.90 11.97
N ASP A 59 2.45 -5.42 12.50
CA ASP A 59 2.84 -4.01 12.40
C ASP A 59 3.05 -3.60 10.93
N ILE A 60 3.74 -4.43 10.15
CA ILE A 60 3.96 -4.20 8.72
C ILE A 60 2.64 -4.15 7.95
N GLU A 61 1.77 -5.16 8.13
CA GLU A 61 0.46 -5.22 7.44
C GLU A 61 -0.49 -4.08 7.87
N SER A 62 -0.30 -3.49 9.06
CA SER A 62 -1.03 -2.30 9.47
C SER A 62 -0.58 -1.04 8.73
N MET A 63 0.71 -0.98 8.37
CA MET A 63 1.32 0.16 7.69
C MET A 63 1.17 0.10 6.16
N ASP A 64 1.28 -1.10 5.59
CA ASP A 64 1.23 -1.30 4.15
C ASP A 64 0.65 -2.68 3.78
N LYS A 65 -0.52 -2.66 3.12
CA LYS A 65 -1.20 -3.89 2.62
C LYS A 65 -0.54 -4.50 1.39
N GLU A 66 0.46 -3.83 0.81
CA GLU A 66 1.19 -4.27 -0.37
C GLU A 66 2.63 -4.68 -0.04
N ALA A 67 3.02 -4.73 1.24
CA ALA A 67 4.36 -5.09 1.67
C ALA A 67 4.83 -6.42 1.05
N ILE A 68 6.06 -6.46 0.57
CA ILE A 68 6.70 -7.65 -0.02
C ILE A 68 7.73 -8.17 0.98
N TYR A 69 7.72 -9.48 1.19
CA TYR A 69 8.62 -10.17 2.12
C TYR A 69 9.60 -11.05 1.37
N VAL A 70 10.88 -10.84 1.57
CA VAL A 70 11.93 -11.76 1.16
C VAL A 70 12.55 -12.36 2.42
N VAL A 71 12.40 -13.65 2.58
CA VAL A 71 12.75 -14.36 3.80
C VAL A 71 13.94 -15.28 3.54
N ASP A 72 15.10 -14.89 4.04
CA ASP A 72 16.32 -15.68 3.97
C ASP A 72 16.42 -16.57 5.24
N TYR A 73 16.73 -17.87 5.05
CA TYR A 73 16.81 -18.83 6.15
C TYR A 73 18.05 -19.74 6.01
N LYS A 74 18.65 -20.12 7.16
CA LYS A 74 19.77 -21.06 7.22
C LYS A 74 19.34 -22.53 7.19
N SER A 75 18.23 -22.87 7.83
CA SER A 75 17.83 -24.25 8.06
C SER A 75 16.40 -24.53 7.61
N THR A 76 16.14 -25.80 7.27
CA THR A 76 14.78 -26.28 6.97
C THR A 76 13.82 -26.06 8.16
N ARG A 77 14.32 -26.12 9.40
CA ARG A 77 13.54 -25.86 10.61
C ARG A 77 13.08 -24.41 10.68
N SER A 78 13.98 -23.48 10.34
CA SER A 78 13.67 -22.04 10.25
C SER A 78 12.62 -21.78 9.17
N LYS A 79 12.78 -22.39 7.98
CA LYS A 79 11.81 -22.31 6.88
C LYS A 79 10.43 -22.80 7.31
N ALA A 80 10.36 -23.97 7.94
CA ALA A 80 9.08 -24.56 8.36
C ALA A 80 8.33 -23.67 9.34
N MET A 81 9.03 -23.06 10.29
CA MET A 81 8.42 -22.12 11.24
C MET A 81 7.84 -20.89 10.54
N LEU A 82 8.59 -20.31 9.60
CA LEU A 82 8.13 -19.15 8.82
C LEU A 82 6.90 -19.49 7.97
N GLN A 83 6.92 -20.62 7.29
CA GLN A 83 5.78 -21.09 6.51
C GLN A 83 4.54 -21.31 7.39
N GLU A 84 4.71 -21.84 8.60
CA GLU A 84 3.63 -22.01 9.58
C GLU A 84 3.05 -20.65 10.00
N ILE A 85 3.90 -19.65 10.24
CA ILE A 85 3.47 -18.31 10.62
C ILE A 85 2.71 -17.64 9.46
N PHE A 86 3.28 -17.60 8.25
CA PHE A 86 2.62 -16.96 7.11
C PHE A 86 1.33 -17.66 6.69
N LYS A 87 1.22 -18.98 6.85
CA LYS A 87 -0.03 -19.74 6.61
C LYS A 87 -1.18 -19.34 7.54
N GLN A 88 -0.92 -18.73 8.68
CA GLN A 88 -1.97 -18.26 9.58
C GLN A 88 -2.70 -17.02 9.05
N TYR A 89 -2.10 -16.31 8.09
CA TYR A 89 -2.72 -15.16 7.45
C TYR A 89 -3.52 -15.61 6.23
N PRO A 90 -4.78 -15.20 6.11
CA PRO A 90 -5.57 -15.47 4.91
C PRO A 90 -4.93 -14.88 3.65
N SER A 91 -5.11 -15.52 2.50
CA SER A 91 -4.52 -15.08 1.22
C SER A 91 -4.96 -13.69 0.74
N HIS A 92 -6.11 -13.21 1.23
CA HIS A 92 -6.56 -11.83 0.98
C HIS A 92 -5.85 -10.80 1.88
N VAL A 93 -5.19 -11.23 2.97
CA VAL A 93 -4.36 -10.37 3.83
C VAL A 93 -2.93 -10.42 3.33
N ILE A 94 -2.33 -11.62 3.27
CA ILE A 94 -0.97 -11.80 2.72
C ILE A 94 -1.06 -12.83 1.58
N ALA A 95 -1.03 -12.33 0.34
CA ALA A 95 -1.01 -13.19 -0.82
C ALA A 95 0.31 -13.99 -0.87
N PRO A 96 0.28 -15.28 -1.21
CA PRO A 96 1.48 -16.12 -1.25
C PRO A 96 2.61 -15.55 -2.13
N GLN A 97 2.26 -14.82 -3.19
CA GLN A 97 3.22 -14.20 -4.11
C GLN A 97 4.04 -13.06 -3.46
N ARG A 98 3.53 -12.50 -2.35
CA ARG A 98 4.22 -11.46 -1.60
C ARG A 98 5.34 -11.99 -0.70
N VAL A 99 5.46 -13.32 -0.55
CA VAL A 99 6.44 -13.95 0.34
C VAL A 99 7.37 -14.85 -0.45
N VAL A 100 8.62 -14.46 -0.55
CA VAL A 100 9.67 -15.20 -1.24
C VAL A 100 10.62 -15.83 -0.23
N TYR A 101 10.86 -17.13 -0.32
CA TYR A 101 11.75 -17.88 0.57
C TYR A 101 13.07 -18.18 -0.14
N ARG A 102 14.21 -17.79 0.46
CA ARG A 102 15.55 -18.05 -0.07
C ARG A 102 16.40 -18.77 0.97
N SER A 103 17.08 -19.81 0.57
CA SER A 103 18.08 -20.49 1.41
C SER A 103 19.41 -19.76 1.36
N SER A 104 19.99 -19.43 2.51
CA SER A 104 21.30 -18.78 2.59
C SER A 104 22.09 -19.31 3.81
N GLN A 105 23.22 -19.92 3.55
CA GLN A 105 24.14 -20.40 4.60
C GLN A 105 25.04 -19.29 5.14
N LEU A 106 25.11 -18.16 4.45
CA LEU A 106 26.00 -17.03 4.78
C LEU A 106 25.37 -16.03 5.77
N LEU A 107 24.14 -16.27 6.21
CA LEU A 107 23.47 -15.38 7.16
C LEU A 107 24.25 -15.33 8.49
N PRO A 108 24.39 -14.17 9.14
CA PRO A 108 24.94 -14.08 10.48
C PRO A 108 24.05 -14.77 11.52
N ASN A 109 22.73 -14.62 11.37
CA ASN A 109 21.69 -15.22 12.20
C ASN A 109 20.92 -16.33 11.48
N ASP A 110 19.96 -16.96 12.14
CA ASP A 110 19.18 -18.08 11.58
C ASP A 110 18.20 -17.65 10.49
N LEU A 111 17.74 -16.40 10.59
CA LEU A 111 16.74 -15.79 9.71
C LEU A 111 17.09 -14.33 9.42
N ASN A 112 16.80 -13.88 8.20
CA ASN A 112 16.74 -12.48 7.83
C ASN A 112 15.46 -12.23 7.02
N ILE A 113 14.66 -11.25 7.43
CA ILE A 113 13.44 -10.85 6.73
C ILE A 113 13.67 -9.46 6.15
N GLN A 114 13.72 -9.39 4.85
CA GLN A 114 13.74 -8.14 4.10
C GLN A 114 12.32 -7.78 3.72
N VAL A 115 11.90 -6.57 4.07
CA VAL A 115 10.56 -6.06 3.82
C VAL A 115 10.66 -4.85 2.92
N THR A 116 9.89 -4.86 1.84
CA THR A 116 9.73 -3.69 0.97
C THR A 116 8.35 -3.11 1.20
N LEU A 117 8.29 -1.86 1.66
CA LEU A 117 7.07 -1.10 1.88
C LEU A 117 6.90 -0.08 0.75
N THR A 118 5.66 0.15 0.34
CA THR A 118 5.30 1.24 -0.56
C THR A 118 4.84 2.43 0.28
N ARG A 119 5.58 3.52 0.21
CA ARG A 119 5.31 4.74 0.94
C ARG A 119 4.80 5.84 0.02
N LEU A 120 3.98 6.70 0.59
CA LEU A 120 3.46 7.87 -0.08
C LEU A 120 3.94 9.11 0.67
N ASN A 121 4.66 9.96 -0.04
CA ASN A 121 4.98 11.31 0.43
C ASN A 121 4.09 12.29 -0.34
N THR A 122 3.27 13.04 0.39
CA THR A 122 2.42 14.10 -0.17
C THR A 122 3.04 15.45 0.13
N GLN A 123 2.86 16.40 -0.77
CA GLN A 123 3.27 17.79 -0.54
C GLN A 123 2.66 18.32 0.75
N GLU A 124 3.45 19.04 1.54
CA GLU A 124 2.95 19.75 2.72
C GLU A 124 2.07 20.92 2.28
N CYS A 125 0.84 20.93 2.80
CA CYS A 125 -0.10 22.00 2.51
C CYS A 125 0.18 23.21 3.38
N THR A 126 0.22 24.39 2.78
CA THR A 126 0.35 25.66 3.52
C THR A 126 -0.94 25.90 4.34
N PRO A 127 -0.84 26.14 5.66
CA PRO A 127 -2.01 26.45 6.47
C PRO A 127 -2.73 27.69 5.96
N ALA A 128 -4.08 27.68 6.02
CA ALA A 128 -4.88 28.84 5.69
C ALA A 128 -4.58 30.00 6.66
N GLN A 129 -4.30 31.18 6.14
CA GLN A 129 -4.10 32.39 6.91
C GLN A 129 -5.19 33.41 6.57
N ILE A 130 -5.66 34.16 7.58
CA ILE A 130 -6.64 35.22 7.38
C ILE A 130 -6.00 36.30 6.49
N ASN A 131 -6.72 36.74 5.47
CA ASN A 131 -6.31 37.75 4.48
C ASN A 131 -5.20 37.32 3.49
N VAL A 132 -4.85 36.03 3.42
CA VAL A 132 -3.94 35.51 2.41
C VAL A 132 -4.72 34.61 1.44
N GLN A 133 -4.64 34.91 0.14
CA GLN A 133 -5.25 34.06 -0.87
C GLN A 133 -4.53 32.70 -0.92
N LEU A 134 -5.27 31.61 -0.70
CA LEU A 134 -4.73 30.26 -0.78
C LEU A 134 -4.32 29.95 -2.23
N ARG A 135 -3.05 29.59 -2.42
CA ARG A 135 -2.54 29.16 -3.73
C ARG A 135 -3.06 27.76 -4.13
N GLN A 136 -3.41 26.95 -3.13
CA GLN A 136 -3.84 25.56 -3.31
C GLN A 136 -5.02 25.26 -2.37
N PRO A 137 -6.24 25.70 -2.68
CA PRO A 137 -7.39 25.55 -1.77
C PRO A 137 -7.73 24.09 -1.45
N ASP A 138 -7.50 23.18 -2.41
CA ASP A 138 -7.86 21.77 -2.31
C ASP A 138 -6.76 20.86 -1.76
N CYS A 139 -5.56 21.42 -1.47
CA CYS A 139 -4.38 20.67 -1.07
C CYS A 139 -4.66 19.72 0.11
N PHE A 140 -5.35 20.17 1.16
CA PHE A 140 -5.69 19.36 2.32
C PHE A 140 -6.60 18.18 1.97
N ALA A 141 -7.63 18.42 1.19
CA ALA A 141 -8.59 17.40 0.80
C ALA A 141 -7.92 16.32 -0.06
N GLU A 142 -7.11 16.73 -1.03
CA GLU A 142 -6.37 15.81 -1.90
C GLU A 142 -5.29 15.04 -1.16
N SER A 143 -4.49 15.71 -0.33
CA SER A 143 -3.48 15.07 0.50
C SER A 143 -4.09 14.01 1.42
N MET A 144 -5.26 14.28 2.02
CA MET A 144 -5.96 13.31 2.86
C MET A 144 -6.53 12.15 2.04
N ARG A 145 -7.07 12.41 0.85
CA ARG A 145 -7.53 11.35 -0.07
C ARG A 145 -6.40 10.40 -0.45
N LEU A 146 -5.25 10.95 -0.85
CA LEU A 146 -4.07 10.16 -1.22
C LEU A 146 -3.57 9.29 -0.06
N LYS A 147 -3.55 9.83 1.18
CA LYS A 147 -3.15 9.07 2.38
C LYS A 147 -4.09 7.90 2.70
N GLN A 148 -5.36 7.99 2.31
CA GLN A 148 -6.36 6.93 2.52
C GLN A 148 -6.32 5.81 1.48
N VAL A 149 -5.53 5.95 0.40
CA VAL A 149 -5.41 4.91 -0.62
C VAL A 149 -4.77 3.65 -0.04
N ALA A 150 -5.51 2.54 -0.07
CA ALA A 150 -5.06 1.26 0.46
C ALA A 150 -3.94 0.63 -0.40
N TYR A 151 -3.98 0.84 -1.71
CA TYR A 151 -3.04 0.30 -2.69
C TYR A 151 -2.28 1.44 -3.37
N LYS A 152 -1.18 1.85 -2.74
CA LYS A 152 -0.40 3.02 -3.14
C LYS A 152 0.32 2.83 -4.47
N SER A 153 0.69 1.59 -4.81
CA SER A 153 1.32 1.24 -6.10
C SER A 153 0.47 1.64 -7.31
N ARG A 154 -0.87 1.62 -7.17
CA ARG A 154 -1.79 2.01 -8.24
C ARG A 154 -1.77 3.50 -8.58
N LEU A 155 -1.24 4.34 -7.69
CA LEU A 155 -1.13 5.78 -7.94
C LEU A 155 -0.06 6.13 -8.99
N VAL A 156 0.90 5.26 -9.23
CA VAL A 156 1.99 5.46 -10.21
C VAL A 156 1.78 4.72 -11.53
N GLY A 157 0.63 4.07 -11.73
CA GLY A 157 0.32 3.37 -12.98
C GLY A 157 1.21 2.14 -13.26
N GLU A 158 1.90 1.61 -12.27
CA GLU A 158 2.56 0.30 -12.38
C GLU A 158 1.45 -0.77 -12.44
N GLN A 159 1.20 -1.26 -13.65
CA GLN A 159 0.34 -2.40 -13.95
C GLN A 159 1.15 -3.70 -13.89
#